data_6625d4cb17c13aec15c28c76093059d1
#
_entry.id   6625d4cb17c13aec15c28c76093059d1
#
_cell.length_a   1.000
_cell.length_b   1.000
_cell.length_c   1.000
_cell.angle_alpha   90.00
_cell.angle_beta   90.00
_cell.angle_gamma   90.00
#
_symmetry.space_group_name_H-M   'P 1'
#
loop_
_entity.id
_entity.type
_entity.pdbx_description
1 polymer ?
#
loop_
_entity_poly.entity_id
_entity_poly.type
_entity_poly.pdbx_seq_one_letter_code
_entity_poly.pdbx_strand_id
1 'polypeptide(L)'
;MTTHLHAPPIYGLMAEFENPTDLVHAARAAFDAGYRKMDTYTPYPLEEAAEAVGAHHNRVPLITLIGAILGMCGGYSLEYWVSVVNYPLNVGGKPYHSWPAFIPVTFECAVLGAALAAVFGMLTLNGLPQPYHPVFNSPNFVRASRDRFFLCIESVDPKFRMEETRRFLQGYHPHEITEVPY
;
A
#
# COMPACT_ATOMS: atom_id res chain seq x y z
N MET A 1 12.65 20.58 -30.19
CA MET A 1 11.87 19.45 -30.71
C MET A 1 11.28 18.77 -29.48
N THR A 2 10.13 19.26 -29.00
CA THR A 2 9.43 18.79 -27.81
C THR A 2 8.70 17.52 -28.17
N THR A 3 9.23 16.38 -27.69
CA THR A 3 8.55 15.09 -27.74
C THR A 3 7.32 15.20 -26.84
N HIS A 4 6.15 15.44 -27.42
CA HIS A 4 4.88 15.25 -26.76
C HIS A 4 4.81 13.76 -26.40
N LEU A 5 5.06 13.44 -25.13
CA LEU A 5 4.71 12.15 -24.54
C LEU A 5 3.17 12.05 -24.65
N HIS A 6 2.69 11.45 -25.72
CA HIS A 6 1.29 11.04 -25.80
C HIS A 6 1.07 10.03 -24.68
N ALA A 7 0.24 10.38 -23.71
CA ALA A 7 -0.24 9.40 -22.75
C ALA A 7 -0.80 8.20 -23.55
N PRO A 8 -0.52 6.97 -23.15
CA PRO A 8 -1.06 5.81 -23.83
C PRO A 8 -2.58 5.89 -23.86
N PRO A 9 -3.24 5.54 -24.96
CA PRO A 9 -4.69 5.68 -25.12
C PRO A 9 -5.50 4.80 -24.17
N ILE A 10 -4.84 3.86 -23.48
CA ILE A 10 -5.44 2.96 -22.50
C ILE A 10 -4.58 2.90 -21.24
N TYR A 11 -5.25 2.68 -20.10
CA TYR A 11 -4.59 2.43 -18.82
C TYR A 11 -3.85 1.09 -18.81
N GLY A 12 -4.47 0.04 -19.33
CA GLY A 12 -3.88 -1.29 -19.38
C GLY A 12 -4.81 -2.33 -19.99
N LEU A 13 -4.38 -3.59 -19.90
CA LEU A 13 -5.18 -4.78 -20.23
C LEU A 13 -5.59 -5.49 -18.93
N MET A 14 -6.87 -5.78 -18.83
CA MET A 14 -7.46 -6.51 -17.69
C MET A 14 -7.94 -7.86 -18.14
N ALA A 15 -7.44 -8.92 -17.49
CA ALA A 15 -7.88 -10.29 -17.68
C ALA A 15 -8.79 -10.72 -16.52
N GLU A 16 -9.98 -11.23 -16.82
CA GLU A 16 -10.96 -11.76 -15.87
C GLU A 16 -10.80 -13.26 -15.75
N PHE A 17 -10.80 -13.79 -14.52
CA PHE A 17 -10.72 -15.22 -14.21
C PHE A 17 -11.89 -15.66 -13.32
N GLU A 18 -12.32 -16.91 -13.48
CA GLU A 18 -13.36 -17.51 -12.62
C GLU A 18 -12.77 -18.11 -11.35
N ASN A 19 -11.53 -18.61 -11.43
CA ASN A 19 -10.86 -19.30 -10.34
C ASN A 19 -9.67 -18.50 -9.79
N PRO A 20 -9.47 -18.49 -8.48
CA PRO A 20 -8.30 -17.81 -7.88
C PRO A 20 -6.98 -18.48 -8.31
N THR A 21 -6.97 -19.79 -8.53
CA THR A 21 -5.76 -20.52 -8.94
C THR A 21 -5.27 -20.07 -10.32
N ASP A 22 -6.19 -19.88 -11.28
CA ASP A 22 -5.84 -19.42 -12.62
C ASP A 22 -5.28 -17.99 -12.60
N LEU A 23 -5.88 -17.11 -11.78
CA LEU A 23 -5.34 -15.77 -11.51
C LEU A 23 -3.90 -15.83 -11.00
N VAL A 24 -3.64 -16.64 -9.95
CA VAL A 24 -2.31 -16.75 -9.33
C VAL A 24 -1.28 -17.25 -10.32
N HIS A 25 -1.64 -18.27 -11.13
CA HIS A 25 -0.77 -18.81 -12.18
C HIS A 25 -0.45 -17.74 -13.23
N ALA A 26 -1.45 -17.01 -13.70
CA ALA A 26 -1.26 -15.94 -14.69
C ALA A 26 -0.40 -14.79 -14.12
N ALA A 27 -0.65 -14.37 -12.87
CA ALA A 27 0.09 -13.32 -12.21
C ALA A 27 1.57 -13.70 -11.99
N ARG A 28 1.84 -14.90 -11.50
CA ARG A 28 3.21 -15.42 -11.32
C ARG A 28 3.95 -15.49 -12.64
N ALA A 29 3.32 -16.04 -13.67
CA ALA A 29 3.91 -16.13 -15.00
C ALA A 29 4.16 -14.73 -15.60
N ALA A 30 3.29 -13.76 -15.37
CA ALA A 30 3.52 -12.37 -15.80
C ALA A 30 4.72 -11.77 -15.08
N PHE A 31 4.86 -12.00 -13.78
CA PHE A 31 6.02 -11.56 -13.02
C PHE A 31 7.32 -12.20 -13.53
N ASP A 32 7.33 -13.52 -13.75
CA ASP A 32 8.48 -14.27 -14.29
C ASP A 32 8.81 -13.84 -15.72
N ALA A 33 7.79 -13.50 -16.52
CA ALA A 33 7.98 -12.92 -17.84
C ALA A 33 8.58 -11.51 -17.81
N GLY A 34 8.63 -10.84 -16.65
CA GLY A 34 9.27 -9.54 -16.46
C GLY A 34 8.33 -8.35 -16.40
N TYR A 35 7.01 -8.54 -16.40
CA TYR A 35 6.07 -7.47 -16.07
C TYR A 35 6.22 -7.05 -14.61
N ARG A 36 6.12 -5.76 -14.33
CA ARG A 36 6.31 -5.18 -12.98
C ARG A 36 5.21 -4.18 -12.59
N LYS A 37 4.55 -3.58 -13.58
CA LYS A 37 3.42 -2.68 -13.37
C LYS A 37 2.13 -3.45 -13.64
N MET A 38 1.72 -4.20 -12.62
CA MET A 38 0.52 -5.04 -12.66
C MET A 38 -0.08 -5.15 -11.27
N ASP A 39 -1.40 -5.32 -11.22
CA ASP A 39 -2.17 -5.48 -9.99
C ASP A 39 -3.19 -6.60 -10.12
N THR A 40 -3.52 -7.20 -8.98
CA THR A 40 -4.57 -8.22 -8.87
C THR A 40 -5.72 -7.71 -8.02
N TYR A 41 -6.95 -7.96 -8.47
CA TYR A 41 -8.17 -7.58 -7.75
C TYR A 41 -8.98 -8.84 -7.45
N THR A 42 -9.27 -9.05 -6.16
CA THR A 42 -9.93 -10.26 -5.68
C THR A 42 -11.02 -9.91 -4.66
N PRO A 43 -12.13 -10.68 -4.60
CA PRO A 43 -13.23 -10.39 -3.67
C PRO A 43 -12.90 -10.65 -2.20
N TYR A 44 -11.83 -11.38 -1.94
CA TYR A 44 -11.31 -11.67 -0.60
C TYR A 44 -9.78 -11.64 -0.62
N PRO A 45 -9.11 -11.47 0.54
CA PRO A 45 -7.65 -11.46 0.62
C PRO A 45 -7.07 -12.78 0.12
N LEU A 46 -6.18 -12.70 -0.88
CA LEU A 46 -5.49 -13.84 -1.48
C LEU A 46 -3.98 -13.56 -1.43
N GLU A 47 -3.32 -14.09 -0.39
CA GLU A 47 -1.89 -13.84 -0.16
C GLU A 47 -1.03 -14.31 -1.34
N GLU A 48 -1.38 -15.46 -1.93
CA GLU A 48 -0.68 -16.02 -3.09
C GLU A 48 -0.73 -15.08 -4.32
N ALA A 49 -1.82 -14.33 -4.51
CA ALA A 49 -1.92 -13.36 -5.59
C ALA A 49 -1.03 -12.13 -5.34
N ALA A 50 -0.99 -11.65 -4.09
CA ALA A 50 -0.11 -10.55 -3.69
C ALA A 50 1.37 -10.94 -3.83
N GLU A 51 1.74 -12.15 -3.43
CA GLU A 51 3.09 -12.69 -3.63
C GLU A 51 3.44 -12.82 -5.12
N ALA A 52 2.48 -13.29 -5.93
CA ALA A 52 2.69 -13.50 -7.37
C ALA A 52 3.02 -12.19 -8.11
N VAL A 53 2.46 -11.05 -7.70
CA VAL A 53 2.80 -9.73 -8.27
C VAL A 53 4.03 -9.09 -7.63
N GLY A 54 4.70 -9.76 -6.70
CA GLY A 54 5.94 -9.28 -6.07
C GLY A 54 5.73 -8.34 -4.89
N ALA A 55 4.54 -8.30 -4.29
CA ALA A 55 4.22 -7.45 -3.13
C ALA A 55 4.78 -8.03 -1.81
N HIS A 56 6.11 -8.25 -1.75
CA HIS A 56 6.75 -8.90 -0.61
C HIS A 56 7.14 -7.93 0.53
N HIS A 57 7.09 -6.62 0.33
CA HIS A 57 7.63 -5.64 1.28
C HIS A 57 6.56 -4.73 1.88
N ASN A 58 6.10 -5.09 3.08
CA ASN A 58 5.28 -4.18 3.87
C ASN A 58 6.16 -3.25 4.72
N ARG A 59 6.14 -1.94 4.41
CA ARG A 59 6.91 -0.91 5.14
C ARG A 59 6.14 -0.30 6.32
N VAL A 60 4.84 -0.58 6.44
CA VAL A 60 4.01 0.00 7.51
C VAL A 60 4.53 -0.32 8.91
N PRO A 61 4.95 -1.57 9.24
CA PRO A 61 5.48 -1.87 10.56
C PRO A 61 6.72 -1.05 10.94
N LEU A 62 7.60 -0.81 9.98
CA LEU A 62 8.80 0.03 10.21
C LEU A 62 8.43 1.49 10.46
N ILE A 63 7.50 2.04 9.68
CA ILE A 63 7.00 3.42 9.87
C ILE A 63 6.33 3.56 11.24
N THR A 64 5.52 2.58 11.65
CA THR A 64 4.88 2.51 12.96
C THR A 64 5.91 2.49 14.09
N LEU A 65 6.96 1.68 13.98
CA LEU A 65 8.04 1.63 14.95
C LEU A 65 8.76 2.98 15.09
N ILE A 66 9.08 3.61 13.96
CA ILE A 66 9.71 4.95 13.98
C ILE A 66 8.80 5.97 14.67
N GLY A 67 7.49 5.95 14.35
CA GLY A 67 6.50 6.80 15.02
C GLY A 67 6.44 6.58 16.52
N ALA A 68 6.48 5.31 16.97
CA ALA A 68 6.51 4.97 18.39
C ALA A 68 7.75 5.55 19.09
N ILE A 69 8.93 5.37 18.48
CA ILE A 69 10.19 5.89 19.05
C ILE A 69 10.18 7.43 19.14
N LEU A 70 9.72 8.09 18.08
CA LEU A 70 9.63 9.56 18.08
C LEU A 70 8.62 10.07 19.11
N GLY A 71 7.47 9.42 19.24
CA GLY A 71 6.47 9.73 20.27
C GLY A 71 7.02 9.54 21.68
N MET A 72 7.70 8.42 21.94
CA MET A 72 8.35 8.13 23.21
C MET A 72 9.41 9.18 23.59
N CYS A 73 10.34 9.45 22.66
CA CYS A 73 11.39 10.43 22.90
C CYS A 73 10.84 11.85 23.08
N GLY A 74 9.84 12.22 22.27
CA GLY A 74 9.17 13.52 22.37
C GLY A 74 8.42 13.69 23.68
N GLY A 75 7.62 12.70 24.09
CA GLY A 75 6.90 12.72 25.35
C GLY A 75 7.83 12.83 26.55
N TYR A 76 8.83 11.96 26.62
CA TYR A 76 9.80 11.98 27.73
C TYR A 76 10.59 13.31 27.78
N SER A 77 11.04 13.80 26.62
CA SER A 77 11.77 15.07 26.55
C SER A 77 10.92 16.25 26.99
N LEU A 78 9.64 16.27 26.63
CA LEU A 78 8.70 17.30 27.03
C LEU A 78 8.48 17.29 28.56
N GLU A 79 8.24 16.14 29.14
CA GLU A 79 8.07 16.00 30.59
C GLU A 79 9.33 16.44 31.38
N TYR A 80 10.50 16.01 30.87
CA TYR A 80 11.78 16.42 31.45
C TYR A 80 11.96 17.95 31.36
N TRP A 81 11.73 18.53 30.18
CA TRP A 81 11.87 19.95 29.98
C TRP A 81 10.94 20.78 30.88
N VAL A 82 9.67 20.37 30.97
CA VAL A 82 8.68 21.06 31.81
C VAL A 82 9.03 20.93 33.30
N SER A 83 9.36 19.71 33.74
CA SER A 83 9.53 19.44 35.19
C SER A 83 10.88 19.87 35.75
N VAL A 84 11.94 19.88 34.91
CA VAL A 84 13.31 20.12 35.39
C VAL A 84 13.82 21.51 34.97
N VAL A 85 13.45 21.96 33.75
CA VAL A 85 14.06 23.17 33.17
C VAL A 85 13.11 24.35 33.22
N ASN A 86 11.89 24.23 32.69
CA ASN A 86 11.01 25.38 32.47
C ASN A 86 10.23 25.77 33.72
N TYR A 87 9.69 24.79 34.45
CA TYR A 87 8.83 25.07 35.60
C TYR A 87 9.07 24.07 36.74
N PRO A 88 10.25 24.15 37.41
CA PRO A 88 10.64 23.19 38.44
C PRO A 88 9.87 23.43 39.75
N LEU A 89 8.73 22.74 39.93
CA LEU A 89 7.95 22.76 41.18
C LEU A 89 8.29 21.57 42.04
N ASN A 90 8.78 21.83 43.24
CA ASN A 90 8.97 20.76 44.23
C ASN A 90 7.71 20.60 45.08
N VAL A 91 7.04 19.44 44.93
CA VAL A 91 5.86 19.08 45.70
C VAL A 91 6.18 17.84 46.53
N GLY A 92 6.10 17.98 47.86
CA GLY A 92 6.29 16.82 48.77
C GLY A 92 7.70 16.23 48.75
N GLY A 93 8.74 16.97 48.36
CA GLY A 93 10.12 16.48 48.30
C GLY A 93 10.41 15.57 47.09
N LYS A 94 9.52 15.48 46.12
CA LYS A 94 9.72 14.70 44.90
C LYS A 94 10.85 15.29 44.06
N PRO A 95 11.84 14.52 43.59
CA PRO A 95 12.88 15.04 42.72
C PRO A 95 12.29 15.55 41.38
N TYR A 96 12.86 16.64 40.84
CA TYR A 96 12.38 17.23 39.60
C TYR A 96 12.43 16.24 38.43
N HIS A 97 13.51 15.47 38.30
CA HIS A 97 13.61 14.35 37.39
C HIS A 97 13.07 13.06 38.03
N SER A 98 11.77 12.94 38.09
CA SER A 98 11.09 11.78 38.61
C SER A 98 10.72 10.80 37.47
N TRP A 99 11.72 10.14 36.88
CA TRP A 99 11.55 9.28 35.71
C TRP A 99 10.45 8.21 35.86
N PRO A 100 10.19 7.60 37.03
CA PRO A 100 9.09 6.63 37.14
C PRO A 100 7.72 7.28 36.94
N ALA A 101 7.56 8.56 37.26
CA ALA A 101 6.32 9.29 37.05
C ALA A 101 6.11 9.71 35.58
N PHE A 102 7.17 9.72 34.77
CA PHE A 102 7.12 10.05 33.35
C PHE A 102 6.72 8.85 32.48
N ILE A 103 6.85 7.62 32.98
CA ILE A 103 6.57 6.40 32.21
C ILE A 103 5.17 6.37 31.62
N PRO A 104 4.07 6.69 32.34
CA PRO A 104 2.72 6.60 31.79
C PRO A 104 2.54 7.52 30.57
N VAL A 105 2.92 8.79 30.67
CA VAL A 105 2.75 9.77 29.57
C VAL A 105 3.70 9.47 28.43
N THR A 106 4.93 9.06 28.72
CA THR A 106 5.88 8.58 27.70
C THR A 106 5.30 7.42 26.89
N PHE A 107 4.67 6.45 27.57
CA PHE A 107 4.01 5.33 26.91
C PHE A 107 2.82 5.76 26.06
N GLU A 108 1.96 6.65 26.57
CA GLU A 108 0.83 7.20 25.81
C GLU A 108 1.28 7.93 24.56
N CYS A 109 2.33 8.76 24.66
CA CYS A 109 2.92 9.44 23.52
C CYS A 109 3.51 8.45 22.49
N ALA A 110 4.14 7.36 22.97
CA ALA A 110 4.65 6.33 22.08
C ALA A 110 3.52 5.63 21.31
N VAL A 111 2.43 5.26 21.98
CA VAL A 111 1.26 4.61 21.37
C VAL A 111 0.57 5.56 20.38
N LEU A 112 0.39 6.83 20.76
CA LEU A 112 -0.19 7.82 19.86
C LEU A 112 0.68 8.05 18.63
N GLY A 113 1.99 8.17 18.80
CA GLY A 113 2.95 8.32 17.70
C GLY A 113 2.92 7.12 16.76
N ALA A 114 2.86 5.89 17.31
CA ALA A 114 2.72 4.66 16.55
C ALA A 114 1.42 4.63 15.73
N ALA A 115 0.29 4.94 16.36
CA ALA A 115 -1.03 4.92 15.73
C ALA A 115 -1.11 5.92 14.57
N LEU A 116 -0.68 7.15 14.79
CA LEU A 116 -0.66 8.18 13.74
C LEU A 116 0.28 7.79 12.59
N ALA A 117 1.47 7.29 12.90
CA ALA A 117 2.42 6.83 11.89
C ALA A 117 1.88 5.63 11.08
N ALA A 118 1.16 4.71 11.71
CA ALA A 118 0.52 3.59 11.01
C ALA A 118 -0.55 4.08 10.02
N VAL A 119 -1.45 4.96 10.46
CA VAL A 119 -2.54 5.47 9.62
C VAL A 119 -1.98 6.31 8.46
N PHE A 120 -1.19 7.34 8.77
CA PHE A 120 -0.65 8.22 7.72
C PHE A 120 0.35 7.50 6.83
N GLY A 121 1.16 6.59 7.40
CA GLY A 121 2.08 5.76 6.63
C GLY A 121 1.34 4.85 5.64
N MET A 122 0.27 4.20 6.07
CA MET A 122 -0.57 3.38 5.19
C MET A 122 -1.21 4.20 4.08
N LEU A 123 -1.82 5.35 4.42
CA LEU A 123 -2.47 6.22 3.43
C LEU A 123 -1.48 6.74 2.39
N THR A 124 -0.31 7.19 2.82
CA THR A 124 0.71 7.74 1.91
C THR A 124 1.35 6.67 1.03
N LEU A 125 1.63 5.48 1.58
CA LEU A 125 2.18 4.37 0.80
C LEU A 125 1.21 3.87 -0.26
N ASN A 126 -0.09 3.94 0.00
CA ASN A 126 -1.14 3.57 -0.94
C ASN A 126 -1.56 4.71 -1.87
N GLY A 127 -0.95 5.91 -1.76
CA GLY A 127 -1.30 7.07 -2.59
C GLY A 127 -2.71 7.62 -2.34
N LEU A 128 -3.29 7.35 -1.16
CA LEU A 128 -4.62 7.83 -0.80
C LEU A 128 -4.57 9.28 -0.26
N PRO A 129 -5.61 10.11 -0.49
CA PRO A 129 -6.88 9.79 -1.16
C PRO A 129 -6.78 9.74 -2.69
N GLN A 130 -7.33 8.70 -3.31
CA GLN A 130 -7.44 8.56 -4.75
C GLN A 130 -8.93 8.44 -5.14
N PRO A 131 -9.58 9.56 -5.49
CA PRO A 131 -11.04 9.56 -5.72
C PRO A 131 -11.45 8.79 -6.97
N TYR A 132 -10.55 8.55 -7.90
CA TYR A 132 -10.80 7.83 -9.14
C TYR A 132 -9.63 6.93 -9.52
N HIS A 133 -9.94 5.74 -10.02
CA HIS A 133 -8.97 4.82 -10.60
C HIS A 133 -9.48 4.27 -11.94
N PRO A 134 -8.68 4.23 -13.01
CA PRO A 134 -9.13 3.83 -14.35
C PRO A 134 -9.73 2.42 -14.44
N VAL A 135 -9.36 1.49 -13.55
CA VAL A 135 -9.92 0.12 -13.54
C VAL A 135 -11.43 0.08 -13.41
N PHE A 136 -12.05 1.11 -12.80
CA PHE A 136 -13.51 1.23 -12.70
C PHE A 136 -14.20 1.49 -14.04
N ASN A 137 -13.46 1.84 -15.09
CA ASN A 137 -14.00 1.97 -16.45
C ASN A 137 -14.18 0.61 -17.15
N SER A 138 -13.63 -0.47 -16.60
CA SER A 138 -13.85 -1.82 -17.14
C SER A 138 -15.27 -2.29 -16.83
N PRO A 139 -16.06 -2.76 -17.82
CA PRO A 139 -17.48 -3.04 -17.66
C PRO A 139 -17.76 -4.12 -16.59
N ASN A 140 -16.91 -5.11 -16.45
CA ASN A 140 -17.13 -6.22 -15.53
C ASN A 140 -16.42 -6.05 -14.17
N PHE A 141 -15.69 -4.96 -13.96
CA PHE A 141 -14.86 -4.78 -12.76
C PHE A 141 -15.66 -4.75 -11.44
N VAL A 142 -16.94 -4.42 -11.48
CA VAL A 142 -17.86 -4.52 -10.32
C VAL A 142 -17.85 -5.93 -9.71
N ARG A 143 -17.57 -6.96 -10.50
CA ARG A 143 -17.48 -8.36 -10.06
C ARG A 143 -16.22 -8.67 -9.25
N ALA A 144 -15.23 -7.79 -9.25
CA ALA A 144 -14.03 -7.92 -8.41
C ALA A 144 -14.36 -7.94 -6.91
N SER A 145 -15.51 -7.39 -6.51
CA SER A 145 -16.00 -7.41 -5.12
C SER A 145 -17.02 -8.53 -4.85
N ARG A 146 -17.27 -9.42 -5.80
CA ARG A 146 -18.31 -10.46 -5.69
C ARG A 146 -17.76 -11.86 -5.93
N ASP A 147 -17.40 -12.17 -7.17
CA ASP A 147 -17.21 -13.54 -7.63
C ASP A 147 -16.16 -13.72 -8.72
N ARG A 148 -15.46 -12.66 -9.11
CA ARG A 148 -14.44 -12.72 -10.17
C ARG A 148 -13.09 -12.21 -9.70
N PHE A 149 -12.07 -12.68 -10.38
CA PHE A 149 -10.66 -12.39 -10.11
C PHE A 149 -10.05 -11.70 -11.31
N PHE A 150 -9.32 -10.61 -11.09
CA PHE A 150 -8.79 -9.80 -12.18
C PHE A 150 -7.28 -9.62 -12.05
N LEU A 151 -6.59 -9.69 -13.19
CA LEU A 151 -5.19 -9.28 -13.35
C LEU A 151 -5.17 -8.11 -14.33
N CYS A 152 -4.68 -6.96 -13.89
CA CYS A 152 -4.46 -5.79 -14.74
C CYS A 152 -2.96 -5.62 -14.98
N ILE A 153 -2.55 -5.51 -16.24
CA ILE A 153 -1.19 -5.12 -16.64
C ILE A 153 -1.27 -3.72 -17.22
N GLU A 154 -0.58 -2.77 -16.57
CA GLU A 154 -0.61 -1.36 -16.94
C GLU A 154 0.17 -1.10 -18.23
N SER A 155 -0.32 -0.18 -19.05
CA SER A 155 0.34 0.23 -20.30
C SER A 155 1.65 1.00 -20.08
N VAL A 156 1.89 1.50 -18.87
CA VAL A 156 3.14 2.16 -18.47
C VAL A 156 4.26 1.18 -18.14
N ASP A 157 3.98 -0.13 -18.11
CA ASP A 157 5.01 -1.16 -17.93
C ASP A 157 5.98 -1.12 -19.12
N PRO A 158 7.31 -1.12 -18.90
CA PRO A 158 8.30 -1.08 -19.98
C PRO A 158 8.18 -2.24 -20.97
N LYS A 159 7.64 -3.37 -20.54
CA LYS A 159 7.45 -4.58 -21.34
C LYS A 159 6.11 -4.62 -22.05
N PHE A 160 5.21 -3.72 -21.71
CA PHE A 160 3.86 -3.71 -22.28
C PHE A 160 3.88 -3.52 -23.79
N ARG A 161 3.28 -4.46 -24.51
CA ARG A 161 2.97 -4.40 -25.94
C ARG A 161 1.56 -4.93 -26.13
N MET A 162 0.64 -4.11 -26.63
CA MET A 162 -0.78 -4.44 -26.71
C MET A 162 -1.04 -5.87 -27.19
N GLU A 163 -0.53 -6.22 -28.38
CA GLU A 163 -0.76 -7.51 -28.99
C GLU A 163 -0.03 -8.68 -28.29
N GLU A 164 1.20 -8.43 -27.85
CA GLU A 164 2.02 -9.45 -27.16
C GLU A 164 1.45 -9.74 -25.78
N THR A 165 1.09 -8.67 -25.03
CA THR A 165 0.51 -8.81 -23.69
C THR A 165 -0.86 -9.48 -23.76
N ARG A 166 -1.68 -9.15 -24.78
CA ARG A 166 -2.97 -9.80 -25.00
C ARG A 166 -2.80 -11.30 -25.28
N ARG A 167 -1.88 -11.67 -26.18
CA ARG A 167 -1.58 -13.07 -26.49
C ARG A 167 -1.03 -13.82 -25.28
N PHE A 168 -0.18 -13.17 -24.50
CA PHE A 168 0.33 -13.73 -23.25
C PHE A 168 -0.80 -14.08 -22.29
N LEU A 169 -1.71 -13.13 -22.03
CA LEU A 169 -2.85 -13.34 -21.15
C LEU A 169 -3.80 -14.43 -21.67
N GLN A 170 -4.03 -14.51 -22.99
CA GLN A 170 -4.86 -15.55 -23.61
C GLN A 170 -4.34 -16.97 -23.33
N GLY A 171 -3.04 -17.15 -23.16
CA GLY A 171 -2.41 -18.44 -22.84
C GLY A 171 -2.81 -19.01 -21.48
N TYR A 172 -3.43 -18.20 -20.60
CA TYR A 172 -3.88 -18.62 -19.26
C TYR A 172 -5.40 -18.78 -19.14
N HIS A 173 -6.09 -18.88 -20.28
CA HIS A 173 -7.53 -19.14 -20.36
C HIS A 173 -8.40 -18.18 -19.54
N PRO A 174 -8.20 -16.87 -19.64
CA PRO A 174 -9.08 -15.92 -18.98
C PRO A 174 -10.50 -16.03 -19.54
N HIS A 175 -11.50 -15.70 -18.73
CA HIS A 175 -12.89 -15.63 -19.18
C HIS A 175 -13.05 -14.52 -20.22
N GLU A 176 -12.44 -13.37 -19.97
CA GLU A 176 -12.44 -12.22 -20.88
C GLU A 176 -11.15 -11.39 -20.71
N ILE A 177 -10.74 -10.72 -21.78
CA ILE A 177 -9.66 -9.71 -21.73
C ILE A 177 -10.23 -8.40 -22.26
N THR A 178 -10.26 -7.38 -21.39
CA THR A 178 -10.80 -6.04 -21.68
C THR A 178 -9.69 -5.00 -21.69
N GLU A 179 -9.82 -4.03 -22.56
CA GLU A 179 -9.01 -2.82 -22.53
C GLU A 179 -9.58 -1.86 -21.49
N VAL A 180 -8.74 -1.35 -20.61
CA VAL A 180 -9.12 -0.39 -19.59
C VAL A 180 -8.82 1.01 -20.11
N PRO A 181 -9.84 1.83 -20.44
CA PRO A 181 -9.62 3.23 -20.84
C PRO A 181 -9.24 4.08 -19.62
N TYR A 182 -8.56 5.22 -19.86
CA TYR A 182 -8.31 6.23 -18.85
C TYR A 182 -9.57 6.95 -18.39
#